data_12a4d72d00f1df85a69508e2fe465c16
#
_entry.id   12a4d72d00f1df85a69508e2fe465c16
#
_cell.length_a   1.000
_cell.length_b   1.000
_cell.length_c   1.000
_cell.angle_alpha   90.00
_cell.angle_beta   90.00
_cell.angle_gamma   90.00
#
_symmetry.space_group_name_H-M   'P 1'
#
loop_
_entity.id
_entity.type
_entity.pdbx_description
1 polymer ?
#
loop_
_entity_poly.entity_id
_entity_poly.type
_entity_poly.pdbx_seq_one_letter_code
_entity_poly.pdbx_strand_id
1 'polypeptide(L)'
;MSIPTLGAARAMSDNRAMSNADFALPIDAVLPDVIAALRDTGRVVLQAPPGAGKTTRVPLAMLDARLTQGRILMLEPRRLAARAAAARMAESLGEETGQTVGFRVRGASAVSKNTRIEVVTEGILTRMLQDNPDLPGIGAVIFDEFHERSLNADLGLALCLEVAGALRDDLLLVAMSATLDAAPVAELMEAPIVTSEGRSFEVVPRWLDKPMGKQRLENAVADLTLTALAEAPGSALVFLPGEGEIKRVEALLRPALPPDCTLAPLFGALDFKAQQAA
;
A
#
# COMPACT_ATOMS: atom_id res chain seq x y z
N MET A 1 -22.95 -12.54 54.17
CA MET A 1 -23.13 -12.58 52.69
C MET A 1 -21.83 -12.07 52.09
N SER A 2 -20.94 -13.01 51.71
CA SER A 2 -19.57 -12.69 51.21
C SER A 2 -19.62 -12.61 49.70
N ILE A 3 -19.08 -11.52 49.17
CA ILE A 3 -18.89 -11.31 47.72
C ILE A 3 -17.54 -11.96 47.31
N PRO A 4 -17.49 -12.80 46.29
CA PRO A 4 -16.24 -13.40 45.85
C PRO A 4 -15.43 -12.40 45.02
N THR A 5 -14.19 -12.26 45.37
CA THR A 5 -13.14 -11.52 44.67
C THR A 5 -12.83 -12.21 43.31
N LEU A 6 -13.03 -11.51 42.21
CA LEU A 6 -12.63 -11.95 40.87
C LEU A 6 -11.11 -11.87 40.74
N GLY A 7 -10.48 -13.00 40.50
CA GLY A 7 -9.05 -13.12 40.31
C GLY A 7 -8.56 -12.41 39.05
N ALA A 8 -7.46 -11.70 39.20
CA ALA A 8 -6.73 -11.07 38.12
C ALA A 8 -6.21 -12.11 37.12
N ALA A 9 -6.75 -12.11 35.92
CA ALA A 9 -6.18 -12.83 34.77
C ALA A 9 -4.88 -12.14 34.35
N ARG A 10 -3.77 -12.81 34.61
CA ARG A 10 -2.42 -12.44 34.23
C ARG A 10 -2.32 -12.58 32.70
N ALA A 11 -2.35 -11.48 31.97
CA ALA A 11 -2.03 -11.47 30.54
C ALA A 11 -0.53 -11.81 30.41
N MET A 12 -0.23 -13.02 29.98
CA MET A 12 1.09 -13.41 29.53
C MET A 12 1.37 -12.70 28.22
N SER A 13 2.35 -11.80 28.25
CA SER A 13 2.96 -11.21 27.07
C SER A 13 3.80 -12.29 26.37
N ASP A 14 3.20 -13.06 25.48
CA ASP A 14 3.93 -13.84 24.50
C ASP A 14 4.36 -12.90 23.36
N ASN A 15 5.45 -12.21 23.58
CA ASN A 15 6.17 -11.47 22.55
C ASN A 15 7.03 -12.47 21.74
N ARG A 16 6.38 -13.44 21.11
CA ARG A 16 6.97 -14.22 20.03
C ARG A 16 6.94 -13.32 18.81
N ALA A 17 8.11 -12.93 18.33
CA ALA A 17 8.27 -12.37 16.99
C ALA A 17 7.69 -13.40 16.00
N MET A 18 6.42 -13.21 15.62
CA MET A 18 5.74 -14.03 14.61
C MET A 18 6.42 -13.70 13.28
N SER A 19 7.06 -14.70 12.69
CA SER A 19 7.61 -14.57 11.34
C SER A 19 6.47 -14.23 10.37
N ASN A 20 6.69 -13.34 9.42
CA ASN A 20 5.72 -12.89 8.41
C ASN A 20 5.13 -14.03 7.52
N ALA A 21 5.57 -15.27 7.72
CA ALA A 21 5.13 -16.46 6.99
C ALA A 21 3.76 -17.02 7.47
N ASP A 22 3.26 -16.60 8.64
CA ASP A 22 2.11 -17.27 9.28
C ASP A 22 0.74 -16.61 8.99
N PHE A 23 0.68 -15.50 8.21
CA PHE A 23 -0.60 -14.91 7.83
C PHE A 23 -0.86 -15.05 6.34
N ALA A 24 -1.73 -16.00 5.98
CA ALA A 24 -2.32 -16.06 4.64
C ALA A 24 -3.14 -14.78 4.40
N LEU A 25 -2.75 -14.00 3.41
CA LEU A 25 -3.49 -12.83 2.97
C LEU A 25 -4.52 -13.24 1.91
N PRO A 26 -5.63 -12.51 1.78
CA PRO A 26 -6.66 -12.85 0.79
C PRO A 26 -6.13 -13.00 -0.64
N ILE A 27 -5.11 -12.24 -1.00
CA ILE A 27 -4.48 -12.29 -2.32
C ILE A 27 -3.78 -13.62 -2.60
N ASP A 28 -3.28 -14.30 -1.58
CA ASP A 28 -2.47 -15.52 -1.74
C ASP A 28 -3.25 -16.63 -2.46
N ALA A 29 -4.58 -16.66 -2.30
CA ALA A 29 -5.45 -17.64 -2.95
C ALA A 29 -5.52 -17.49 -4.48
N VAL A 30 -5.33 -16.27 -5.00
CA VAL A 30 -5.46 -15.96 -6.43
C VAL A 30 -4.11 -15.72 -7.12
N LEU A 31 -2.99 -15.74 -6.40
CA LEU A 31 -1.66 -15.60 -7.00
C LEU A 31 -1.38 -16.66 -8.09
N PRO A 32 -1.77 -17.94 -7.95
CA PRO A 32 -1.58 -18.90 -9.04
C PRO A 32 -2.29 -18.49 -10.34
N ASP A 33 -3.49 -17.92 -10.25
CA ASP A 33 -4.26 -17.46 -11.42
C ASP A 33 -3.62 -16.22 -12.06
N VAL A 34 -3.07 -15.31 -11.25
CA VAL A 34 -2.29 -14.16 -11.74
C VAL A 34 -1.06 -14.64 -12.51
N ILE A 35 -0.32 -15.61 -11.97
CA ILE A 35 0.86 -16.16 -12.62
C ILE A 35 0.50 -16.90 -13.91
N ALA A 36 -0.59 -17.67 -13.92
CA ALA A 36 -1.09 -18.35 -15.11
C ALA A 36 -1.46 -17.33 -16.20
N ALA A 37 -2.25 -16.31 -15.86
CA ALA A 37 -2.63 -15.25 -16.80
C ALA A 37 -1.41 -14.56 -17.43
N LEU A 38 -0.40 -14.23 -16.62
CA LEU A 38 0.84 -13.61 -17.13
C LEU A 38 1.66 -14.54 -18.05
N ARG A 39 1.62 -15.86 -17.82
CA ARG A 39 2.28 -16.82 -18.73
C ARG A 39 1.54 -16.96 -20.06
N ASP A 40 0.21 -16.90 -20.01
CA ASP A 40 -0.62 -17.15 -21.19
C ASP A 40 -0.73 -15.92 -22.10
N THR A 41 -0.93 -14.74 -21.49
CA THR A 41 -1.24 -13.51 -22.24
C THR A 41 -0.22 -12.39 -22.07
N GLY A 42 0.73 -12.53 -21.14
CA GLY A 42 1.66 -11.46 -20.77
C GLY A 42 1.01 -10.30 -19.99
N ARG A 43 -0.31 -10.34 -19.76
CA ARG A 43 -1.08 -9.23 -19.18
C ARG A 43 -2.10 -9.71 -18.19
N VAL A 44 -2.37 -8.94 -17.13
CA VAL A 44 -3.43 -9.24 -16.18
C VAL A 44 -3.94 -7.96 -15.49
N VAL A 45 -5.22 -7.91 -15.24
CA VAL A 45 -5.82 -6.93 -14.34
C VAL A 45 -6.20 -7.65 -13.05
N LEU A 46 -5.63 -7.21 -11.93
CA LEU A 46 -5.91 -7.78 -10.62
C LEU A 46 -6.83 -6.84 -9.84
N GLN A 47 -7.99 -7.34 -9.49
CA GLN A 47 -8.96 -6.65 -8.65
C GLN A 47 -8.93 -7.25 -7.25
N ALA A 48 -8.56 -6.44 -6.24
CA ALA A 48 -8.51 -6.88 -4.86
C ALA A 48 -8.73 -5.69 -3.92
N PRO A 49 -9.52 -5.84 -2.86
CA PRO A 49 -9.81 -4.74 -1.93
C PRO A 49 -8.53 -4.26 -1.23
N PRO A 50 -8.57 -3.05 -0.61
CA PRO A 50 -7.48 -2.58 0.23
C PRO A 50 -7.16 -3.59 1.34
N GLY A 51 -5.87 -3.74 1.66
CA GLY A 51 -5.43 -4.69 2.70
C GLY A 51 -5.37 -6.15 2.26
N ALA A 52 -5.76 -6.50 1.03
CA ALA A 52 -5.65 -7.88 0.51
C ALA A 52 -4.19 -8.36 0.37
N GLY A 53 -3.21 -7.46 0.34
CA GLY A 53 -1.79 -7.78 0.22
C GLY A 53 -1.23 -7.69 -1.20
N LYS A 54 -2.01 -7.16 -2.18
CA LYS A 54 -1.60 -7.07 -3.59
C LYS A 54 -0.23 -6.42 -3.79
N THR A 55 0.02 -5.26 -3.19
CA THR A 55 1.24 -4.45 -3.31
C THR A 55 2.52 -5.21 -2.95
N THR A 56 2.47 -6.08 -1.95
CA THR A 56 3.66 -6.78 -1.46
C THR A 56 3.77 -8.21 -1.94
N ARG A 57 2.65 -8.92 -2.17
CA ARG A 57 2.65 -10.33 -2.54
C ARG A 57 2.82 -10.57 -4.03
N VAL A 58 2.17 -9.74 -4.87
CA VAL A 58 2.20 -9.95 -6.34
C VAL A 58 3.61 -9.84 -6.91
N PRO A 59 4.41 -8.77 -6.63
CA PRO A 59 5.78 -8.69 -7.15
C PRO A 59 6.67 -9.83 -6.67
N LEU A 60 6.53 -10.27 -5.42
CA LEU A 60 7.28 -11.39 -4.86
C LEU A 60 6.88 -12.71 -5.53
N ALA A 61 5.60 -12.97 -5.75
CA ALA A 61 5.12 -14.17 -6.46
C ALA A 61 5.62 -14.21 -7.91
N MET A 62 5.64 -13.07 -8.60
CA MET A 62 6.20 -12.98 -9.96
C MET A 62 7.70 -13.27 -9.98
N LEU A 63 8.44 -12.81 -8.96
CA LEU A 63 9.86 -13.09 -8.81
C LEU A 63 10.11 -14.58 -8.54
N ASP A 64 9.37 -15.18 -7.60
CA ASP A 64 9.47 -16.61 -7.26
C ASP A 64 9.11 -17.52 -8.45
N ALA A 65 8.09 -17.15 -9.21
CA ALA A 65 7.67 -17.84 -10.41
C ALA A 65 8.65 -17.66 -11.59
N ARG A 66 9.67 -16.80 -11.45
CA ARG A 66 10.68 -16.47 -12.46
C ARG A 66 10.07 -16.10 -13.80
N LEU A 67 9.01 -15.28 -13.78
CA LEU A 67 8.27 -14.92 -15.00
C LEU A 67 9.12 -14.11 -15.99
N THR A 68 10.13 -13.39 -15.50
CA THR A 68 11.04 -12.62 -16.34
C THR A 68 12.47 -12.65 -15.81
N GLN A 69 13.45 -12.53 -16.72
CA GLN A 69 14.86 -12.33 -16.37
C GLN A 69 15.18 -10.86 -16.07
N GLY A 70 14.36 -9.94 -16.56
CA GLY A 70 14.47 -8.51 -16.30
C GLY A 70 13.99 -8.13 -14.91
N ARG A 71 14.14 -6.85 -14.58
CA ARG A 71 13.59 -6.26 -13.37
C ARG A 71 12.06 -6.17 -13.45
N ILE A 72 11.41 -6.33 -12.32
CA ILE A 72 9.99 -6.01 -12.12
C ILE A 72 9.94 -4.57 -11.63
N LEU A 73 9.38 -3.67 -12.41
CA LEU A 73 9.17 -2.27 -12.07
C LEU A 73 7.74 -2.10 -11.52
N MET A 74 7.58 -1.66 -10.28
CA MET A 74 6.28 -1.42 -9.69
C MET A 74 6.05 0.07 -9.48
N LEU A 75 4.99 0.59 -10.07
CA LEU A 75 4.57 1.98 -9.90
C LEU A 75 3.68 2.12 -8.69
N GLU A 76 4.02 3.07 -7.83
CA GLU A 76 3.26 3.44 -6.66
C GLU A 76 3.04 4.97 -6.69
N PRO A 77 1.81 5.48 -6.59
CA PRO A 77 1.56 6.92 -6.79
C PRO A 77 2.20 7.80 -5.72
N ARG A 78 2.43 7.26 -4.51
CA ARG A 78 2.88 8.03 -3.35
C ARG A 78 4.29 7.65 -2.93
N ARG A 79 5.15 8.64 -2.77
CA ARG A 79 6.56 8.45 -2.37
C ARG A 79 6.73 7.67 -1.07
N LEU A 80 5.88 7.91 -0.07
CA LEU A 80 5.90 7.20 1.20
C LEU A 80 5.51 5.73 1.04
N ALA A 81 4.42 5.48 0.32
CA ALA A 81 3.94 4.14 0.05
C ALA A 81 4.97 3.34 -0.77
N ALA A 82 5.61 3.94 -1.77
CA ALA A 82 6.69 3.29 -2.54
C ALA A 82 7.85 2.83 -1.64
N ARG A 83 8.29 3.67 -0.71
CA ARG A 83 9.34 3.31 0.25
C ARG A 83 8.90 2.22 1.22
N ALA A 84 7.69 2.35 1.77
CA ALA A 84 7.13 1.39 2.69
C ALA A 84 6.91 0.02 2.03
N ALA A 85 6.39 -0.01 0.80
CA ALA A 85 6.22 -1.24 0.03
C ALA A 85 7.56 -1.94 -0.23
N ALA A 86 8.58 -1.20 -0.66
CA ALA A 86 9.91 -1.75 -0.87
C ALA A 86 10.54 -2.30 0.43
N ALA A 87 10.44 -1.55 1.53
CA ALA A 87 10.93 -1.97 2.83
C ALA A 87 10.23 -3.24 3.32
N ARG A 88 8.90 -3.30 3.19
CA ARG A 88 8.10 -4.46 3.60
C ARG A 88 8.41 -5.72 2.79
N MET A 89 8.58 -5.59 1.47
CA MET A 89 8.98 -6.71 0.61
C MET A 89 10.40 -7.17 0.94
N ALA A 90 11.37 -6.27 1.16
CA ALA A 90 12.72 -6.63 1.56
C ALA A 90 12.74 -7.35 2.91
N GLU A 91 12.01 -6.84 3.91
CA GLU A 91 11.81 -7.49 5.21
C GLU A 91 11.25 -8.91 5.06
N SER A 92 10.28 -9.12 4.16
CA SER A 92 9.69 -10.45 3.89
C SER A 92 10.72 -11.43 3.30
N LEU A 93 11.77 -10.93 2.67
CA LEU A 93 12.90 -11.73 2.17
C LEU A 93 14.05 -11.86 3.19
N GLY A 94 13.94 -11.21 4.35
CA GLY A 94 15.02 -11.14 5.33
C GLY A 94 16.20 -10.27 4.89
N GLU A 95 15.96 -9.29 4.02
CA GLU A 95 16.98 -8.45 3.41
C GLU A 95 16.78 -6.96 3.76
N GLU A 96 17.85 -6.17 3.60
CA GLU A 96 17.75 -4.72 3.63
C GLU A 96 17.24 -4.17 2.29
N THR A 97 16.51 -3.05 2.34
CA THR A 97 16.05 -2.36 1.13
C THR A 97 17.23 -1.91 0.28
N GLY A 98 17.18 -2.21 -1.02
CA GLY A 98 18.25 -1.93 -1.98
C GLY A 98 19.01 -3.17 -2.44
N GLN A 99 18.75 -4.34 -1.83
CA GLN A 99 19.26 -5.63 -2.29
C GLN A 99 18.35 -6.19 -3.40
N THR A 100 17.62 -7.27 -3.15
CA THR A 100 16.68 -7.83 -4.14
C THR A 100 15.51 -6.90 -4.40
N VAL A 101 15.02 -6.19 -3.39
CA VAL A 101 13.97 -5.19 -3.50
C VAL A 101 14.53 -3.80 -3.21
N GLY A 102 14.28 -2.86 -4.10
CA GLY A 102 14.70 -1.47 -3.95
C GLY A 102 13.60 -0.49 -4.34
N PHE A 103 13.90 0.79 -4.17
CA PHE A 103 13.00 1.86 -4.61
C PHE A 103 13.76 3.02 -5.25
N ARG A 104 13.05 3.78 -6.08
CA ARG A 104 13.51 5.06 -6.62
C ARG A 104 12.35 6.05 -6.64
N VAL A 105 12.50 7.15 -5.90
CA VAL A 105 11.54 8.24 -5.84
C VAL A 105 12.28 9.57 -6.00
N ARG A 106 11.57 10.65 -6.29
CA ARG A 106 12.21 11.98 -6.42
C ARG A 106 12.98 12.31 -5.12
N GLY A 107 14.30 12.49 -5.26
CA GLY A 107 15.19 12.89 -4.17
C GLY A 107 15.71 11.76 -3.28
N ALA A 108 15.32 10.49 -3.54
CA ALA A 108 15.85 9.36 -2.78
C ALA A 108 15.80 8.05 -3.59
N SER A 109 16.81 7.21 -3.41
CA SER A 109 16.83 5.87 -4.00
C SER A 109 17.62 4.91 -3.12
N ALA A 110 17.22 3.64 -3.14
CA ALA A 110 17.97 2.51 -2.59
C ALA A 110 17.84 1.35 -3.58
N VAL A 111 18.78 1.24 -4.49
CA VAL A 111 18.85 0.21 -5.53
C VAL A 111 20.31 -0.23 -5.71
N SER A 112 20.51 -1.45 -6.15
CA SER A 112 21.81 -2.01 -6.48
C SER A 112 21.77 -2.76 -7.81
N LYS A 113 22.91 -3.31 -8.25
CA LYS A 113 22.97 -4.19 -9.41
C LYS A 113 22.19 -5.51 -9.23
N ASN A 114 21.90 -5.88 -7.97
CA ASN A 114 21.18 -7.09 -7.62
C ASN A 114 19.67 -6.86 -7.49
N THR A 115 19.21 -5.62 -7.59
CA THR A 115 17.79 -5.29 -7.46
C THR A 115 16.98 -5.93 -8.59
N ARG A 116 15.98 -6.73 -8.22
CA ARG A 116 15.07 -7.45 -9.11
C ARG A 116 13.67 -6.86 -9.09
N ILE A 117 13.24 -6.31 -7.97
CA ILE A 117 11.99 -5.56 -7.84
C ILE A 117 12.36 -4.12 -7.50
N GLU A 118 11.95 -3.18 -8.33
CA GLU A 118 12.19 -1.75 -8.13
C GLU A 118 10.86 -1.01 -8.02
N VAL A 119 10.55 -0.46 -6.84
CA VAL A 119 9.36 0.35 -6.61
C VAL A 119 9.65 1.80 -6.95
N VAL A 120 8.86 2.38 -7.85
CA VAL A 120 9.07 3.74 -8.36
C VAL A 120 7.79 4.57 -8.28
N THR A 121 7.95 5.89 -8.25
CA THR A 121 6.80 6.77 -8.49
C THR A 121 6.56 6.93 -9.99
N GLU A 122 5.30 7.11 -10.38
CA GLU A 122 4.81 7.10 -11.77
C GLU A 122 5.65 7.95 -12.76
N GLY A 123 6.04 9.17 -12.37
CA GLY A 123 6.84 10.04 -13.23
C GLY A 123 8.25 9.50 -13.58
N ILE A 124 8.72 8.47 -12.88
CA ILE A 124 9.99 7.82 -13.21
C ILE A 124 9.83 6.92 -14.42
N LEU A 125 8.74 6.13 -14.50
CA LEU A 125 8.46 5.31 -15.68
C LEU A 125 8.33 6.16 -16.95
N THR A 126 7.54 7.24 -16.88
CA THR A 126 7.36 8.15 -18.02
C THR A 126 8.71 8.67 -18.53
N ARG A 127 9.60 9.04 -17.62
CA ARG A 127 10.94 9.49 -17.99
C ARG A 127 11.79 8.37 -18.59
N MET A 128 11.73 7.15 -18.04
CA MET A 128 12.44 5.99 -18.58
C MET A 128 12.00 5.69 -20.03
N LEU A 129 10.69 5.75 -20.31
CA LEU A 129 10.13 5.55 -21.63
C LEU A 129 10.53 6.66 -22.62
N GLN A 130 10.64 7.91 -22.15
CA GLN A 130 11.14 9.02 -22.97
C GLN A 130 12.63 8.88 -23.29
N ASP A 131 13.43 8.44 -22.32
CA ASP A 131 14.88 8.27 -22.50
C ASP A 131 15.19 7.04 -23.36
N ASN A 132 14.46 5.94 -23.17
CA ASN A 132 14.58 4.70 -23.97
C ASN A 132 13.27 3.90 -23.96
N PRO A 133 12.51 3.94 -25.07
CA PRO A 133 11.22 3.23 -25.17
C PRO A 133 11.31 1.71 -24.97
N ASP A 134 12.42 1.09 -25.35
CA ASP A 134 12.61 -0.37 -25.20
C ASP A 134 12.69 -0.84 -23.75
N LEU A 135 12.76 0.06 -22.76
CA LEU A 135 12.87 -0.25 -21.35
C LEU A 135 13.92 -1.35 -21.06
N PRO A 136 15.20 -1.16 -21.44
CA PRO A 136 16.21 -2.18 -21.34
C PRO A 136 16.40 -2.67 -19.91
N GLY A 137 16.40 -4.00 -19.74
CA GLY A 137 16.55 -4.63 -18.44
C GLY A 137 15.29 -4.65 -17.57
N ILE A 138 14.17 -4.10 -18.04
CA ILE A 138 12.84 -4.26 -17.43
C ILE A 138 12.10 -5.39 -18.14
N GLY A 139 11.56 -6.32 -17.39
CA GLY A 139 10.80 -7.43 -17.95
C GLY A 139 9.33 -7.47 -17.51
N ALA A 140 8.96 -6.64 -16.52
CA ALA A 140 7.59 -6.48 -16.10
C ALA A 140 7.33 -5.07 -15.56
N VAL A 141 6.14 -4.54 -15.78
CA VAL A 141 5.65 -3.28 -15.20
C VAL A 141 4.34 -3.55 -14.47
N ILE A 142 4.31 -3.19 -13.18
CA ILE A 142 3.13 -3.29 -12.33
C ILE A 142 2.63 -1.88 -12.04
N PHE A 143 1.38 -1.61 -12.34
CA PHE A 143 0.68 -0.37 -12.00
C PHE A 143 -0.15 -0.62 -10.74
N ASP A 144 0.35 -0.22 -9.57
CA ASP A 144 -0.40 -0.34 -8.31
C ASP A 144 -1.32 0.85 -8.10
N GLU A 145 -2.40 0.64 -7.36
CA GLU A 145 -3.47 1.62 -7.07
C GLU A 145 -4.00 2.32 -8.34
N PHE A 146 -4.09 1.58 -9.46
CA PHE A 146 -4.48 2.13 -10.77
C PHE A 146 -5.85 2.82 -10.77
N HIS A 147 -6.72 2.47 -9.83
CA HIS A 147 -8.03 3.11 -9.63
C HIS A 147 -7.93 4.59 -9.16
N GLU A 148 -6.79 5.06 -8.67
CA GLU A 148 -6.59 6.49 -8.35
C GLU A 148 -6.54 7.38 -9.60
N ARG A 149 -6.38 6.79 -10.81
CA ARG A 149 -6.48 7.43 -12.12
C ARG A 149 -5.65 8.71 -12.23
N SER A 150 -4.33 8.59 -12.11
CA SER A 150 -3.44 9.71 -12.39
C SER A 150 -3.11 9.80 -13.88
N LEU A 151 -2.89 11.02 -14.37
CA LEU A 151 -2.44 11.25 -15.74
C LEU A 151 -1.14 10.48 -16.06
N ASN A 152 -0.21 10.39 -15.09
CA ASN A 152 1.06 9.70 -15.29
C ASN A 152 0.89 8.18 -15.35
N ALA A 153 0.00 7.61 -14.55
CA ALA A 153 -0.31 6.18 -14.60
C ALA A 153 -0.99 5.81 -15.91
N ASP A 154 -2.02 6.57 -16.31
CA ASP A 154 -2.75 6.34 -17.56
C ASP A 154 -1.81 6.48 -18.79
N LEU A 155 -1.01 7.53 -18.85
CA LEU A 155 -0.01 7.72 -19.91
C LEU A 155 1.06 6.61 -19.89
N GLY A 156 1.55 6.25 -18.70
CA GLY A 156 2.53 5.18 -18.55
C GLY A 156 2.01 3.84 -19.04
N LEU A 157 0.76 3.49 -18.73
CA LEU A 157 0.11 2.27 -19.21
C LEU A 157 -0.05 2.30 -20.73
N ALA A 158 -0.54 3.40 -21.30
CA ALA A 158 -0.72 3.53 -22.74
C ALA A 158 0.62 3.35 -23.50
N LEU A 159 1.67 4.01 -23.04
CA LEU A 159 3.02 3.86 -23.62
C LEU A 159 3.57 2.44 -23.46
N CYS A 160 3.37 1.79 -22.31
CA CYS A 160 3.80 0.40 -22.10
C CYS A 160 3.03 -0.57 -23.00
N LEU A 161 1.75 -0.34 -23.25
CA LEU A 161 0.96 -1.15 -24.19
C LEU A 161 1.46 -1.00 -25.64
N GLU A 162 1.82 0.22 -26.05
CA GLU A 162 2.42 0.47 -27.36
C GLU A 162 3.79 -0.22 -27.49
N VAL A 163 4.64 -0.09 -26.49
CA VAL A 163 5.95 -0.76 -26.44
C VAL A 163 5.80 -2.28 -26.48
N ALA A 164 4.89 -2.84 -25.68
CA ALA A 164 4.62 -4.28 -25.67
C ALA A 164 4.08 -4.78 -27.01
N GLY A 165 3.27 -3.99 -27.69
CA GLY A 165 2.71 -4.36 -28.99
C GLY A 165 3.66 -4.21 -30.19
N ALA A 166 4.60 -3.26 -30.11
CA ALA A 166 5.44 -2.91 -31.25
C ALA A 166 6.92 -3.35 -31.11
N LEU A 167 7.46 -3.41 -29.88
CA LEU A 167 8.89 -3.55 -29.64
C LEU A 167 9.26 -4.70 -28.69
N ARG A 168 8.39 -5.02 -27.73
CA ARG A 168 8.68 -5.88 -26.60
C ARG A 168 7.52 -6.82 -26.26
N ASP A 169 7.33 -7.84 -27.08
CA ASP A 169 6.33 -8.90 -26.87
C ASP A 169 6.55 -9.72 -25.58
N ASP A 170 7.76 -9.64 -25.02
CA ASP A 170 8.15 -10.26 -23.74
C ASP A 170 7.82 -9.41 -22.50
N LEU A 171 7.38 -8.16 -22.66
CA LEU A 171 7.11 -7.25 -21.54
C LEU A 171 5.79 -7.59 -20.84
N LEU A 172 5.89 -8.01 -19.59
CA LEU A 172 4.71 -8.34 -18.77
C LEU A 172 4.07 -7.08 -18.18
N LEU A 173 2.73 -6.99 -18.24
CA LEU A 173 1.98 -5.84 -17.74
C LEU A 173 0.93 -6.28 -16.72
N VAL A 174 0.93 -5.64 -15.55
CA VAL A 174 -0.03 -5.88 -14.47
C VAL A 174 -0.67 -4.56 -14.06
N ALA A 175 -1.99 -4.49 -14.04
CA ALA A 175 -2.71 -3.38 -13.41
C ALA A 175 -3.44 -3.89 -12.16
N MET A 176 -3.22 -3.25 -11.01
CA MET A 176 -3.85 -3.61 -9.74
C MET A 176 -4.81 -2.51 -9.30
N SER A 177 -6.03 -2.91 -8.97
CA SER A 177 -7.12 -2.00 -8.60
C SER A 177 -7.79 -2.46 -7.30
N ALA A 178 -8.23 -1.50 -6.48
CA ALA A 178 -9.04 -1.77 -5.29
C ALA A 178 -10.55 -1.68 -5.56
N THR A 179 -10.97 -1.15 -6.70
CA THR A 179 -12.38 -0.95 -7.04
C THR A 179 -12.91 -1.98 -8.03
N LEU A 180 -14.24 -2.12 -8.09
CA LEU A 180 -14.94 -3.06 -8.95
C LEU A 180 -14.90 -2.66 -10.45
N ASP A 181 -14.39 -1.49 -10.79
CA ASP A 181 -14.36 -0.98 -12.17
C ASP A 181 -13.05 -1.37 -12.90
N ALA A 182 -12.77 -2.67 -12.93
CA ALA A 182 -11.60 -3.21 -13.63
C ALA A 182 -11.86 -3.45 -15.12
N ALA A 183 -13.12 -3.55 -15.54
CA ALA A 183 -13.48 -3.96 -16.89
C ALA A 183 -12.95 -3.04 -18.00
N PRO A 184 -13.03 -1.69 -17.92
CA PRO A 184 -12.48 -0.82 -18.97
C PRO A 184 -10.97 -0.94 -19.12
N VAL A 185 -10.26 -1.17 -18.02
CA VAL A 185 -8.80 -1.36 -18.02
C VAL A 185 -8.44 -2.70 -18.63
N ALA A 186 -9.19 -3.75 -18.30
CA ALA A 186 -9.00 -5.08 -18.85
C ALA A 186 -9.26 -5.13 -20.35
N GLU A 187 -10.31 -4.43 -20.83
CA GLU A 187 -10.58 -4.28 -22.25
C GLU A 187 -9.43 -3.55 -22.96
N LEU A 188 -8.97 -2.41 -22.42
CA LEU A 188 -7.85 -1.66 -22.97
C LEU A 188 -6.55 -2.49 -23.03
N MET A 189 -6.30 -3.30 -22.01
CA MET A 189 -5.11 -4.14 -21.92
C MET A 189 -5.27 -5.46 -22.69
N GLU A 190 -6.47 -5.79 -23.17
CA GLU A 190 -6.79 -7.13 -23.70
C GLU A 190 -6.35 -8.24 -22.70
N ALA A 191 -6.66 -8.04 -21.43
CA ALA A 191 -6.15 -8.84 -20.33
C ALA A 191 -7.28 -9.52 -19.56
N PRO A 192 -7.06 -10.75 -19.04
CA PRO A 192 -8.00 -11.35 -18.11
C PRO A 192 -8.05 -10.58 -16.78
N ILE A 193 -9.21 -10.63 -16.13
CA ILE A 193 -9.42 -10.09 -14.77
C ILE A 193 -9.29 -11.24 -13.78
N VAL A 194 -8.41 -11.09 -12.80
CA VAL A 194 -8.33 -11.96 -11.63
C VAL A 194 -8.88 -11.18 -10.44
N THR A 195 -9.82 -11.76 -9.71
CA THR A 195 -10.48 -11.10 -8.58
C THR A 195 -10.20 -11.84 -7.27
N SER A 196 -9.73 -11.09 -6.26
CA SER A 196 -9.65 -11.55 -4.88
C SER A 196 -10.77 -10.89 -4.08
N GLU A 197 -11.63 -11.69 -3.47
CA GLU A 197 -12.79 -11.18 -2.73
C GLU A 197 -12.39 -10.45 -1.44
N GLY A 198 -11.24 -10.79 -0.85
CA GLY A 198 -10.75 -10.19 0.38
C GLY A 198 -11.64 -10.50 1.60
N ARG A 199 -11.36 -9.78 2.70
CA ARG A 199 -12.22 -9.80 3.89
C ARG A 199 -12.89 -8.45 4.03
N SER A 200 -14.20 -8.44 4.17
CA SER A 200 -14.98 -7.26 4.50
C SER A 200 -15.25 -7.26 6.01
N PHE A 201 -15.04 -6.11 6.64
CA PHE A 201 -15.41 -5.88 8.02
C PHE A 201 -16.60 -4.93 8.04
N GLU A 202 -17.49 -5.09 9.03
CA GLU A 202 -18.59 -4.16 9.20
C GLU A 202 -18.07 -2.77 9.55
N VAL A 203 -18.50 -1.77 8.79
CA VAL A 203 -18.19 -0.36 9.03
C VAL A 203 -19.49 0.35 9.43
N VAL A 204 -19.55 0.82 10.67
CA VAL A 204 -20.71 1.57 11.18
C VAL A 204 -20.41 3.07 11.07
N PRO A 205 -20.99 3.80 10.07
CA PRO A 205 -20.80 5.23 9.97
C PRO A 205 -21.51 5.95 11.13
N ARG A 206 -20.82 6.92 11.74
CA ARG A 206 -21.36 7.79 12.78
C ARG A 206 -21.11 9.24 12.41
N TRP A 207 -22.09 10.07 12.59
CA TRP A 207 -22.06 11.49 12.27
C TRP A 207 -22.25 12.31 13.54
N LEU A 208 -21.76 13.54 13.52
CA LEU A 208 -22.11 14.50 14.57
C LEU A 208 -23.62 14.76 14.54
N ASP A 209 -24.27 14.76 15.70
CA ASP A 209 -25.72 15.05 15.83
C ASP A 209 -26.09 16.44 15.30
N LYS A 210 -25.14 17.38 15.37
CA LYS A 210 -25.31 18.76 14.93
C LYS A 210 -24.07 19.23 14.16
N PRO A 211 -24.24 20.12 13.16
CA PRO A 211 -23.10 20.77 12.53
C PRO A 211 -22.21 21.49 13.55
N MET A 212 -20.90 21.53 13.29
CA MET A 212 -19.90 22.14 14.20
C MET A 212 -20.19 23.61 14.57
N GLY A 213 -21.02 24.32 13.81
CA GLY A 213 -21.36 25.71 14.05
C GLY A 213 -20.13 26.63 13.94
N LYS A 214 -19.86 27.42 15.00
CA LYS A 214 -18.71 28.32 15.06
C LYS A 214 -17.48 27.70 15.76
N GLN A 215 -17.55 26.44 16.16
CA GLN A 215 -16.42 25.74 16.78
C GLN A 215 -15.28 25.59 15.76
N ARG A 216 -14.03 25.71 16.22
CA ARG A 216 -12.87 25.44 15.40
C ARG A 216 -12.80 23.95 15.08
N LEU A 217 -12.39 23.62 13.84
CA LEU A 217 -12.24 22.23 13.37
C LEU A 217 -11.38 21.41 14.34
N GLU A 218 -10.28 21.95 14.80
CA GLU A 218 -9.34 21.23 15.65
C GLU A 218 -9.93 20.83 16.98
N ASN A 219 -10.75 21.70 17.59
CA ASN A 219 -11.43 21.40 18.86
C ASN A 219 -12.50 20.32 18.65
N ALA A 220 -13.31 20.45 17.59
CA ALA A 220 -14.33 19.45 17.27
C ALA A 220 -13.73 18.07 17.00
N VAL A 221 -12.60 18.02 16.29
CA VAL A 221 -11.89 16.77 16.00
C VAL A 221 -11.29 16.18 17.28
N ALA A 222 -10.68 16.99 18.14
CA ALA A 222 -10.13 16.51 19.41
C ALA A 222 -11.23 15.93 20.32
N ASP A 223 -12.35 16.63 20.47
CA ASP A 223 -13.50 16.18 21.26
C ASP A 223 -14.06 14.85 20.71
N LEU A 224 -14.26 14.77 19.38
CA LEU A 224 -14.75 13.56 18.71
C LEU A 224 -13.77 12.37 18.87
N THR A 225 -12.49 12.63 18.78
CA THR A 225 -11.46 11.59 18.96
C THR A 225 -11.50 11.03 20.39
N LEU A 226 -11.58 11.88 21.40
CA LEU A 226 -11.69 11.45 22.81
C LEU A 226 -12.99 10.68 23.07
N THR A 227 -14.09 11.10 22.47
CA THR A 227 -15.37 10.39 22.55
C THR A 227 -15.25 9.00 21.91
N ALA A 228 -14.68 8.91 20.71
CA ALA A 228 -14.52 7.63 20.02
C ALA A 228 -13.62 6.65 20.78
N LEU A 229 -12.53 7.13 21.39
CA LEU A 229 -11.64 6.31 22.22
C LEU A 229 -12.31 5.83 23.52
N ALA A 230 -13.25 6.60 24.06
CA ALA A 230 -14.02 6.20 25.25
C ALA A 230 -15.11 5.17 24.92
N GLU A 231 -15.68 5.20 23.72
CA GLU A 231 -16.80 4.35 23.31
C GLU A 231 -16.38 3.00 22.72
N ALA A 232 -15.18 2.91 22.13
CA ALA A 232 -14.73 1.70 21.44
C ALA A 232 -13.28 1.35 21.76
N PRO A 233 -12.98 0.06 21.98
CA PRO A 233 -11.59 -0.38 22.14
C PRO A 233 -10.86 -0.32 20.79
N GLY A 234 -9.54 -0.10 20.82
CA GLY A 234 -8.69 -0.12 19.64
C GLY A 234 -8.00 1.20 19.35
N SER A 235 -7.55 1.38 18.12
CA SER A 235 -6.81 2.56 17.66
C SER A 235 -7.71 3.48 16.86
N ALA A 236 -7.47 4.80 16.94
CA ALA A 236 -8.15 5.81 16.14
C ALA A 236 -7.21 6.36 15.07
N LEU A 237 -7.63 6.39 13.80
CA LEU A 237 -6.95 7.07 12.72
C LEU A 237 -7.72 8.35 12.37
N VAL A 238 -7.08 9.50 12.58
CA VAL A 238 -7.71 10.81 12.43
C VAL A 238 -7.15 11.52 11.20
N PHE A 239 -8.01 11.75 10.19
CA PHE A 239 -7.63 12.46 8.98
C PHE A 239 -7.86 13.96 9.13
N LEU A 240 -6.85 14.75 8.78
CA LEU A 240 -6.85 16.21 8.88
C LEU A 240 -6.34 16.84 7.57
N PRO A 241 -6.74 18.08 7.25
CA PRO A 241 -6.42 18.72 5.97
C PRO A 241 -4.91 18.93 5.74
N GLY A 242 -4.12 19.12 6.80
CA GLY A 242 -2.69 19.36 6.64
C GLY A 242 -1.90 19.38 7.94
N GLU A 243 -0.60 19.61 7.83
CA GLU A 243 0.36 19.61 8.95
C GLU A 243 -0.05 20.59 10.07
N GLY A 244 -0.55 21.77 9.71
CA GLY A 244 -0.96 22.78 10.69
C GLY A 244 -2.09 22.28 11.58
N GLU A 245 -3.10 21.67 11.01
CA GLU A 245 -4.25 21.07 11.73
C GLU A 245 -3.80 19.88 12.56
N ILE A 246 -2.91 19.03 12.02
CA ILE A 246 -2.35 17.88 12.73
C ILE A 246 -1.64 18.34 14.01
N LYS A 247 -0.75 19.33 13.92
CA LYS A 247 -0.04 19.85 15.10
C LYS A 247 -0.96 20.51 16.14
N ARG A 248 -2.02 21.20 15.69
CA ARG A 248 -2.98 21.83 16.62
C ARG A 248 -3.83 20.77 17.32
N VAL A 249 -4.32 19.76 16.60
CA VAL A 249 -5.07 18.64 17.21
C VAL A 249 -4.17 17.83 18.14
N GLU A 250 -2.93 17.57 17.76
CA GLU A 250 -1.95 16.93 18.63
C GLU A 250 -1.79 17.67 19.97
N ALA A 251 -1.63 19.00 19.92
CA ALA A 251 -1.48 19.82 21.12
C ALA A 251 -2.71 19.77 22.03
N LEU A 252 -3.91 19.62 21.46
CA LEU A 252 -5.15 19.47 22.21
C LEU A 252 -5.32 18.07 22.83
N LEU A 253 -4.97 17.03 22.07
CA LEU A 253 -5.11 15.65 22.51
C LEU A 253 -4.06 15.24 23.55
N ARG A 254 -2.80 15.68 23.41
CA ARG A 254 -1.68 15.25 24.25
C ARG A 254 -1.94 15.33 25.75
N PRO A 255 -2.50 16.40 26.33
CA PRO A 255 -2.83 16.47 27.76
C PRO A 255 -4.09 15.70 28.18
N ALA A 256 -4.95 15.31 27.22
CA ALA A 256 -6.26 14.74 27.48
C ALA A 256 -6.36 13.22 27.21
N LEU A 257 -5.35 12.64 26.56
CA LEU A 257 -5.34 11.21 26.23
C LEU A 257 -5.18 10.34 27.49
N PRO A 258 -5.81 9.16 27.53
CA PRO A 258 -5.55 8.13 28.53
C PRO A 258 -4.06 7.75 28.57
N PRO A 259 -3.53 7.31 29.75
CA PRO A 259 -2.12 6.99 29.92
C PRO A 259 -1.61 5.82 29.03
N ASP A 260 -2.51 4.95 28.61
CA ASP A 260 -2.27 3.78 27.76
C ASP A 260 -2.37 4.10 26.25
N CYS A 261 -2.71 5.34 25.90
CA CYS A 261 -2.79 5.79 24.51
C CYS A 261 -1.48 6.44 24.04
N THR A 262 -0.99 6.00 22.89
CA THR A 262 0.13 6.65 22.19
C THR A 262 -0.40 7.57 21.09
N LEU A 263 0.12 8.79 21.02
CA LEU A 263 -0.22 9.77 19.99
C LEU A 263 0.91 9.89 18.98
N ALA A 264 0.62 9.59 17.73
CA ALA A 264 1.57 9.59 16.63
C ALA A 264 1.09 10.53 15.51
N PRO A 265 1.61 11.78 15.41
CA PRO A 265 1.34 12.64 14.28
C PRO A 265 2.05 12.11 13.02
N LEU A 266 1.31 12.04 11.88
CA LEU A 266 1.85 11.57 10.61
C LEU A 266 1.55 12.56 9.49
N PHE A 267 2.60 13.08 8.84
CA PHE A 267 2.51 13.95 7.67
C PHE A 267 3.78 13.89 6.82
N GLY A 268 3.67 14.30 5.55
CA GLY A 268 4.73 14.07 4.55
C GLY A 268 6.06 14.79 4.78
N ALA A 269 6.11 15.84 5.60
CA ALA A 269 7.33 16.58 5.91
C ALA A 269 8.14 15.99 7.09
N LEU A 270 7.60 14.99 7.81
CA LEU A 270 8.36 14.27 8.84
C LEU A 270 9.55 13.54 8.23
N ASP A 271 10.62 13.37 9.00
CA ASP A 271 11.70 12.49 8.61
C ASP A 271 11.24 11.01 8.58
N PHE A 272 11.98 10.19 7.84
CA PHE A 272 11.58 8.81 7.61
C PHE A 272 11.48 7.96 8.88
N LYS A 273 12.37 8.20 9.86
CA LYS A 273 12.36 7.47 11.13
C LYS A 273 11.12 7.81 11.96
N ALA A 274 10.75 9.10 11.99
CA ALA A 274 9.52 9.55 12.65
C ALA A 274 8.26 8.98 11.96
N GLN A 275 8.26 8.89 10.62
CA GLN A 275 7.17 8.29 9.86
C GLN A 275 7.02 6.77 10.10
N GLN A 276 8.15 6.06 10.32
CA GLN A 276 8.11 4.63 10.65
C GLN A 276 7.69 4.36 12.11
N ALA A 277 7.90 5.32 13.00
CA ALA A 277 7.54 5.20 14.41
C ALA A 277 6.07 5.56 14.68
N ALA A 278 5.39 6.21 13.73
CA ALA A 278 3.97 6.56 13.80
C ALA A 278 3.11 5.40 13.30
#